data_ac9210576814c328a535cfbcf9d84d1d
#
_entry.id   ac9210576814c328a535cfbcf9d84d1d
#
_cell.length_a   1.000
_cell.length_b   1.000
_cell.length_c   1.000
_cell.angle_alpha   90.00
_cell.angle_beta   90.00
_cell.angle_gamma   90.00
#
_symmetry.space_group_name_H-M   'P 1'
#
loop_
_entity.id
_entity.type
_entity.pdbx_description
1 polymer ?
#
loop_
_entity_poly.entity_id
_entity_poly.type
_entity_poly.pdbx_seq_one_letter_code
_entity_poly.pdbx_strand_id
1 'polypeptide(L)'
;ISTSPYDNPRVTNLESLKDTWRKQLKNEFINGQLSNESVEQIKDRLQKRYTNIRKRVLQVELRDAYLAVSNSITTVTGPHTTYLSPRNVEDFNIDMSLSLEGIGAVLQRDNDYTKVVSLVVGGPADKAGDLKAADYIVGVAQDGDPIQEILGWRLDDVVDQIRGPKGTLVNLQIIPGGDLQQTKKTIQIKRNKVNLDDQAAKKTVVEILTHEGLVNIGVITLPTFYM
;
A
#
# COMPACT_ATOMS: atom_id res chain seq x y z
N ILE A 1 21.55 -22.46 7.17
CA ILE A 1 20.48 -22.62 6.16
C ILE A 1 20.73 -21.51 5.17
N SER A 2 21.05 -21.87 3.89
CA SER A 2 21.18 -20.87 2.84
C SER A 2 19.87 -20.10 2.71
N THR A 3 19.96 -18.77 2.69
CA THR A 3 18.80 -17.88 2.51
C THR A 3 18.47 -17.67 1.04
N SER A 4 19.31 -18.16 0.13
CA SER A 4 19.09 -18.08 -1.30
C SER A 4 18.08 -19.14 -1.76
N PRO A 5 16.99 -18.77 -2.43
CA PRO A 5 16.03 -19.73 -2.97
C PRO A 5 16.63 -20.63 -4.07
N TYR A 6 17.78 -20.24 -4.66
CA TYR A 6 18.47 -21.02 -5.70
C TYR A 6 19.36 -22.12 -5.14
N ASP A 7 19.79 -22.03 -3.86
CA ASP A 7 20.70 -22.99 -3.22
C ASP A 7 19.94 -24.11 -2.50
N ASN A 8 18.61 -24.02 -2.39
CA ASN A 8 17.79 -25.04 -1.76
C ASN A 8 17.16 -25.95 -2.80
N PRO A 9 17.39 -27.27 -2.75
CA PRO A 9 16.72 -28.19 -3.66
C PRO A 9 15.20 -28.08 -3.47
N ARG A 10 14.47 -28.12 -4.58
CA ARG A 10 13.00 -28.13 -4.52
C ARG A 10 12.53 -29.32 -3.70
N VAL A 11 11.67 -29.03 -2.74
CA VAL A 11 11.06 -30.06 -1.90
C VAL A 11 10.13 -30.93 -2.75
N THR A 12 10.38 -32.22 -2.79
CA THR A 12 9.71 -33.18 -3.70
C THR A 12 8.56 -33.93 -3.06
N ASN A 13 8.48 -33.95 -1.73
CA ASN A 13 7.42 -34.66 -1.00
C ASN A 13 6.99 -33.89 0.26
N LEU A 14 5.82 -34.28 0.79
CA LEU A 14 5.18 -33.60 1.95
C LEU A 14 6.01 -33.73 3.23
N GLU A 15 6.72 -34.83 3.42
CA GLU A 15 7.50 -35.08 4.63
C GLU A 15 8.72 -34.17 4.70
N SER A 16 9.46 -34.05 3.60
CA SER A 16 10.59 -33.13 3.51
C SER A 16 10.15 -31.67 3.59
N LEU A 17 8.95 -31.34 3.08
CA LEU A 17 8.35 -30.01 3.26
C LEU A 17 8.07 -29.72 4.74
N LYS A 18 7.45 -30.65 5.47
CA LYS A 18 7.18 -30.51 6.91
C LYS A 18 8.48 -30.36 7.70
N ASP A 19 9.53 -31.11 7.38
CA ASP A 19 10.82 -30.98 8.06
C ASP A 19 11.48 -29.62 7.77
N THR A 20 11.41 -29.13 6.53
CA THR A 20 11.88 -27.78 6.17
C THR A 20 11.16 -26.70 6.97
N TRP A 21 9.83 -26.76 7.05
CA TRP A 21 9.03 -25.84 7.85
C TRP A 21 9.37 -25.91 9.34
N ARG A 22 9.53 -27.12 9.86
CA ARG A 22 9.93 -27.34 11.26
C ARG A 22 11.28 -26.68 11.58
N LYS A 23 12.27 -26.83 10.70
CA LYS A 23 13.59 -26.19 10.82
C LYS A 23 13.50 -24.66 10.74
N GLN A 24 12.70 -24.15 9.82
CA GLN A 24 12.50 -22.71 9.67
C GLN A 24 11.84 -22.10 10.91
N LEU A 25 10.75 -22.69 11.40
CA LEU A 25 10.07 -22.23 12.62
C LEU A 25 11.01 -22.30 13.83
N LYS A 26 11.81 -23.37 13.96
CA LYS A 26 12.79 -23.48 15.04
C LYS A 26 13.82 -22.36 14.97
N ASN A 27 14.32 -22.04 13.78
CA ASN A 27 15.27 -20.94 13.59
C ASN A 27 14.66 -19.58 13.96
N GLU A 28 13.43 -19.30 13.53
CA GLU A 28 12.73 -18.07 13.89
C GLU A 28 12.47 -17.96 15.40
N PHE A 29 12.18 -19.09 16.04
CA PHE A 29 12.00 -19.16 17.49
C PHE A 29 13.30 -18.84 18.25
N ILE A 30 14.42 -19.46 17.84
CA ILE A 30 15.74 -19.18 18.40
C ILE A 30 16.13 -17.72 18.24
N ASN A 31 15.92 -17.14 17.04
CA ASN A 31 16.22 -15.73 16.79
C ASN A 31 15.38 -14.81 17.68
N GLY A 32 14.11 -15.11 17.91
CA GLY A 32 13.27 -14.38 18.87
C GLY A 32 13.82 -14.44 20.29
N GLN A 33 14.23 -15.61 20.75
CA GLN A 33 14.86 -15.76 22.09
C GLN A 33 16.17 -14.97 22.20
N LEU A 34 17.00 -14.98 21.15
CA LEU A 34 18.25 -14.19 21.11
C LEU A 34 17.98 -12.68 21.14
N SER A 35 16.80 -12.26 20.69
CA SER A 35 16.32 -10.86 20.75
C SER A 35 15.58 -10.54 22.06
N ASN A 36 15.65 -11.41 23.06
CA ASN A 36 15.00 -11.28 24.39
C ASN A 36 13.45 -11.23 24.32
N GLU A 37 12.82 -11.79 23.28
CA GLU A 37 11.36 -11.96 23.23
C GLU A 37 10.92 -13.12 24.14
N SER A 38 9.78 -12.97 24.82
CA SER A 38 9.19 -14.10 25.56
C SER A 38 8.63 -15.16 24.61
N VAL A 39 8.45 -16.37 25.11
CA VAL A 39 7.88 -17.50 24.34
C VAL A 39 6.50 -17.14 23.79
N GLU A 40 5.68 -16.46 24.58
CA GLU A 40 4.33 -16.00 24.22
C GLU A 40 4.38 -14.96 23.10
N GLN A 41 5.27 -13.98 23.21
CA GLN A 41 5.46 -12.96 22.18
C GLN A 41 5.91 -13.58 20.85
N ILE A 42 6.86 -14.52 20.88
CA ILE A 42 7.32 -15.23 19.68
C ILE A 42 6.17 -16.00 19.03
N LYS A 43 5.39 -16.75 19.82
CA LYS A 43 4.23 -17.52 19.31
C LYS A 43 3.19 -16.59 18.67
N ASP A 44 2.80 -15.51 19.34
CA ASP A 44 1.81 -14.54 18.81
C ASP A 44 2.29 -13.91 17.51
N ARG A 45 3.54 -13.45 17.47
CA ARG A 45 4.17 -12.89 16.28
C ARG A 45 4.19 -13.87 15.09
N LEU A 46 4.62 -15.11 15.33
CA LEU A 46 4.66 -16.15 14.30
C LEU A 46 3.26 -16.52 13.82
N GLN A 47 2.30 -16.68 14.73
CA GLN A 47 0.92 -17.00 14.38
C GLN A 47 0.30 -15.89 13.52
N LYS A 48 0.44 -14.63 13.89
CA LYS A 48 0.00 -13.48 13.11
C LYS A 48 0.64 -13.45 11.73
N ARG A 49 1.97 -13.63 11.66
CA ARG A 49 2.72 -13.64 10.41
C ARG A 49 2.21 -14.72 9.44
N TYR A 50 2.10 -15.97 9.89
CA TYR A 50 1.68 -17.06 9.02
C TYR A 50 0.19 -17.01 8.68
N THR A 51 -0.64 -16.51 9.58
CA THR A 51 -2.05 -16.22 9.27
C THR A 51 -2.15 -15.17 8.15
N ASN A 52 -1.37 -14.10 8.21
CA ASN A 52 -1.35 -13.06 7.18
C ASN A 52 -0.77 -13.57 5.84
N ILE A 53 0.24 -14.45 5.88
CA ILE A 53 0.75 -15.10 4.66
C ILE A 53 -0.35 -15.96 4.02
N ARG A 54 -1.04 -16.79 4.82
CA ARG A 54 -2.15 -17.62 4.34
C ARG A 54 -3.27 -16.76 3.73
N LYS A 55 -3.69 -15.69 4.41
CA LYS A 55 -4.70 -14.76 3.88
C LYS A 55 -4.28 -14.19 2.52
N ARG A 56 -3.04 -13.75 2.37
CA ARG A 56 -2.53 -13.21 1.09
C ARG A 56 -2.55 -14.26 -0.03
N VAL A 57 -2.13 -15.48 0.25
CA VAL A 57 -2.15 -16.56 -0.75
C VAL A 57 -3.56 -16.88 -1.19
N LEU A 58 -4.53 -16.88 -0.27
CA LEU A 58 -5.94 -17.13 -0.58
C LEU A 58 -6.62 -15.97 -1.34
N GLN A 59 -6.02 -14.79 -1.36
CA GLN A 59 -6.49 -13.62 -2.10
C GLN A 59 -5.90 -13.52 -3.52
N VAL A 60 -5.02 -14.46 -3.91
CA VAL A 60 -4.49 -14.51 -5.28
C VAL A 60 -5.61 -14.88 -6.24
N GLU A 61 -5.80 -14.07 -7.27
CA GLU A 61 -6.83 -14.24 -8.28
C GLU A 61 -6.23 -14.63 -9.62
N LEU A 62 -7.08 -15.08 -10.54
CA LEU A 62 -6.67 -15.46 -11.89
C LEU A 62 -5.98 -14.31 -12.63
N ARG A 63 -6.44 -13.07 -12.41
CA ARG A 63 -5.79 -11.86 -12.97
C ARG A 63 -4.33 -11.72 -12.53
N ASP A 64 -3.99 -12.08 -11.30
CA ASP A 64 -2.61 -12.01 -10.78
C ASP A 64 -1.73 -13.06 -11.48
N ALA A 65 -2.29 -14.25 -11.75
CA ALA A 65 -1.60 -15.29 -12.50
C ALA A 65 -1.32 -14.87 -13.95
N TYR A 66 -2.30 -14.28 -14.63
CA TYR A 66 -2.12 -13.75 -15.98
C TYR A 66 -1.06 -12.65 -16.02
N LEU A 67 -1.08 -11.73 -15.06
CA LEU A 67 -0.07 -10.68 -14.95
C LEU A 67 1.34 -11.27 -14.77
N ALA A 68 1.48 -12.26 -13.89
CA ALA A 68 2.75 -12.93 -13.63
C ALA A 68 3.29 -13.63 -14.89
N VAL A 69 2.43 -14.36 -15.62
CA VAL A 69 2.82 -15.02 -16.88
C VAL A 69 3.21 -14.00 -17.95
N SER A 70 2.40 -12.96 -18.16
CA SER A 70 2.67 -11.89 -19.12
C SER A 70 4.01 -11.20 -18.83
N ASN A 71 4.28 -10.86 -17.58
CA ASN A 71 5.54 -10.25 -17.18
C ASN A 71 6.73 -11.22 -17.31
N SER A 72 6.53 -12.51 -17.08
CA SER A 72 7.59 -13.51 -17.31
C SER A 72 8.00 -13.57 -18.78
N ILE A 73 7.04 -13.44 -19.70
CA ILE A 73 7.31 -13.42 -21.15
C ILE A 73 8.02 -12.12 -21.55
N THR A 74 7.52 -10.97 -21.11
CA THR A 74 8.08 -9.67 -21.50
C THR A 74 9.49 -9.47 -20.94
N THR A 75 9.78 -9.95 -19.74
CA THR A 75 11.12 -9.87 -19.13
C THR A 75 12.19 -10.65 -19.95
N VAL A 76 11.79 -11.72 -20.66
CA VAL A 76 12.69 -12.46 -21.56
C VAL A 76 13.10 -11.63 -22.77
N THR A 77 12.23 -10.72 -23.24
CA THR A 77 12.51 -9.87 -24.40
C THR A 77 13.41 -8.68 -24.07
N GLY A 78 13.44 -8.27 -22.79
CA GLY A 78 14.31 -7.21 -22.32
C GLY A 78 14.12 -6.91 -20.83
N PRO A 79 15.21 -6.58 -20.10
CA PRO A 79 15.17 -6.39 -18.64
C PRO A 79 14.29 -5.20 -18.20
N HIS A 80 13.96 -4.30 -19.12
CA HIS A 80 13.13 -3.12 -18.86
C HIS A 80 11.74 -3.22 -19.51
N THR A 81 11.40 -4.39 -20.06
CA THR A 81 10.11 -4.61 -20.71
C THR A 81 9.12 -5.20 -19.70
N THR A 82 8.03 -4.49 -19.46
CA THR A 82 6.99 -4.88 -18.50
C THR A 82 5.61 -4.80 -19.16
N TYR A 83 4.78 -5.81 -18.94
CA TYR A 83 3.37 -5.75 -19.28
C TYR A 83 2.62 -5.00 -18.17
N LEU A 84 1.90 -3.95 -18.53
CA LEU A 84 1.00 -3.23 -17.64
C LEU A 84 -0.43 -3.73 -17.84
N SER A 85 -1.06 -4.23 -16.78
CA SER A 85 -2.49 -4.47 -16.78
C SER A 85 -3.26 -3.15 -16.93
N PRO A 86 -4.55 -3.17 -17.34
CA PRO A 86 -5.34 -1.93 -17.43
C PRO A 86 -5.27 -1.05 -16.18
N ARG A 87 -5.31 -1.67 -15.01
CA ARG A 87 -5.14 -0.99 -13.72
C ARG A 87 -3.75 -0.36 -13.56
N ASN A 88 -2.70 -1.12 -13.86
CA ASN A 88 -1.32 -0.61 -13.76
C ASN A 88 -1.07 0.53 -14.75
N VAL A 89 -1.77 0.54 -15.90
CA VAL A 89 -1.77 1.67 -16.85
C VAL A 89 -2.42 2.90 -16.21
N GLU A 90 -3.52 2.73 -15.48
CA GLU A 90 -4.17 3.84 -14.77
C GLU A 90 -3.25 4.42 -13.69
N ASP A 91 -2.64 3.57 -12.84
CA ASP A 91 -1.68 4.02 -11.84
C ASP A 91 -0.47 4.71 -12.49
N PHE A 92 0.07 4.15 -13.59
CA PHE A 92 1.14 4.80 -14.37
C PHE A 92 0.72 6.19 -14.91
N ASN A 93 -0.50 6.32 -15.41
CA ASN A 93 -1.00 7.60 -15.90
C ASN A 93 -1.16 8.62 -14.76
N ILE A 94 -1.58 8.17 -13.56
CA ILE A 94 -1.65 9.02 -12.36
C ILE A 94 -0.26 9.54 -12.00
N ASP A 95 0.74 8.65 -11.96
CA ASP A 95 2.12 9.00 -11.65
C ASP A 95 2.71 9.98 -12.67
N MET A 96 2.41 9.78 -13.97
CA MET A 96 2.89 10.66 -15.04
C MET A 96 2.20 12.02 -15.02
N SER A 97 0.89 12.07 -14.80
CA SER A 97 0.10 13.32 -14.78
C SER A 97 0.14 14.06 -13.44
N LEU A 98 0.75 13.47 -12.40
CA LEU A 98 0.74 13.94 -11.01
C LEU A 98 -0.65 14.33 -10.52
N SER A 99 -1.66 13.62 -10.98
CA SER A 99 -3.04 13.90 -10.62
C SER A 99 -3.91 12.66 -10.69
N LEU A 100 -4.87 12.57 -9.79
CA LEU A 100 -5.87 11.51 -9.77
C LEU A 100 -7.27 12.07 -9.51
N GLU A 101 -8.30 11.31 -9.85
CA GLU A 101 -9.67 11.62 -9.46
C GLU A 101 -10.08 10.75 -8.28
N GLY A 102 -10.46 11.39 -7.18
CA GLY A 102 -10.79 10.68 -5.95
C GLY A 102 -10.95 11.60 -4.74
N ILE A 103 -10.65 11.10 -3.56
CA ILE A 103 -10.79 11.85 -2.31
C ILE A 103 -9.48 12.47 -1.79
N GLY A 104 -8.32 12.05 -2.29
CA GLY A 104 -7.02 12.55 -1.82
C GLY A 104 -6.62 11.99 -0.46
N ALA A 105 -6.71 10.69 -0.26
CA ALA A 105 -6.25 9.98 0.92
C ALA A 105 -5.17 8.95 0.57
N VAL A 106 -4.11 8.90 1.36
CA VAL A 106 -3.08 7.85 1.31
C VAL A 106 -3.52 6.73 2.24
N LEU A 107 -3.69 5.55 1.69
CA LEU A 107 -4.22 4.41 2.41
C LEU A 107 -3.15 3.31 2.55
N GLN A 108 -3.21 2.60 3.66
CA GLN A 108 -2.35 1.46 3.94
C GLN A 108 -3.17 0.34 4.57
N ARG A 109 -2.80 -0.90 4.29
CA ARG A 109 -3.37 -2.05 4.98
C ARG A 109 -2.74 -2.19 6.37
N ASP A 110 -3.61 -2.27 7.39
CA ASP A 110 -3.24 -2.59 8.76
C ASP A 110 -4.06 -3.80 9.22
N ASN A 111 -3.45 -4.98 9.15
CA ASN A 111 -4.11 -6.28 9.33
C ASN A 111 -5.30 -6.46 8.36
N ASP A 112 -6.53 -6.48 8.87
CA ASP A 112 -7.77 -6.59 8.10
C ASP A 112 -8.42 -5.22 7.81
N TYR A 113 -7.82 -4.12 8.31
CA TYR A 113 -8.35 -2.78 8.17
C TYR A 113 -7.62 -1.98 7.10
N THR A 114 -8.33 -1.03 6.50
CA THR A 114 -7.75 -0.01 5.63
C THR A 114 -7.55 1.25 6.45
N LYS A 115 -6.29 1.59 6.73
CA LYS A 115 -5.88 2.74 7.53
C LYS A 115 -5.61 3.95 6.66
N VAL A 116 -6.08 5.11 7.06
CA VAL A 116 -5.70 6.40 6.48
C VAL A 116 -4.34 6.80 7.07
N VAL A 117 -3.32 6.89 6.23
CA VAL A 117 -1.97 7.31 6.64
C VAL A 117 -1.87 8.84 6.68
N SER A 118 -2.32 9.47 5.61
CA SER A 118 -2.31 10.93 5.46
C SER A 118 -3.37 11.37 4.44
N LEU A 119 -3.66 12.65 4.42
CA LEU A 119 -4.49 13.29 3.40
C LEU A 119 -3.63 14.19 2.54
N VAL A 120 -3.99 14.28 1.26
CA VAL A 120 -3.37 15.25 0.35
C VAL A 120 -3.90 16.63 0.70
N VAL A 121 -3.00 17.53 1.04
CA VAL A 121 -3.34 18.91 1.41
C VAL A 121 -4.15 19.59 0.30
N GLY A 122 -5.28 20.19 0.68
CA GLY A 122 -6.21 20.81 -0.26
C GLY A 122 -7.04 19.82 -1.10
N GLY A 123 -6.91 18.51 -0.85
CA GLY A 123 -7.74 17.48 -1.46
C GLY A 123 -9.17 17.45 -0.92
N PRO A 124 -10.07 16.69 -1.55
CA PRO A 124 -11.48 16.61 -1.14
C PRO A 124 -11.68 16.17 0.31
N ALA A 125 -10.96 15.12 0.76
CA ALA A 125 -11.06 14.61 2.12
C ALA A 125 -10.51 15.60 3.15
N ASP A 126 -9.42 16.30 2.82
CA ASP A 126 -8.84 17.34 3.68
C ASP A 126 -9.80 18.52 3.83
N LYS A 127 -10.40 18.99 2.72
CA LYS A 127 -11.40 20.08 2.74
C LYS A 127 -12.68 19.72 3.46
N ALA A 128 -13.12 18.45 3.38
CA ALA A 128 -14.31 18.00 4.09
C ALA A 128 -14.08 17.96 5.61
N GLY A 129 -12.85 17.66 6.05
CA GLY A 129 -12.44 17.69 7.46
C GLY A 129 -12.98 16.53 8.33
N ASP A 130 -13.81 15.66 7.77
CA ASP A 130 -14.43 14.54 8.46
C ASP A 130 -13.54 13.29 8.54
N LEU A 131 -12.63 13.10 7.56
CA LEU A 131 -11.64 12.03 7.54
C LEU A 131 -10.31 12.56 8.05
N LYS A 132 -9.61 11.75 8.84
CA LYS A 132 -8.32 12.13 9.44
C LYS A 132 -7.28 11.03 9.29
N ALA A 133 -6.02 11.39 9.44
CA ALA A 133 -4.96 10.41 9.60
C ALA A 133 -5.22 9.52 10.82
N ALA A 134 -4.84 8.26 10.75
CA ALA A 134 -5.10 7.18 11.69
C ALA A 134 -6.54 6.64 11.72
N ASP A 135 -7.51 7.21 11.02
CA ASP A 135 -8.84 6.61 10.89
C ASP A 135 -8.77 5.28 10.13
N TYR A 136 -9.65 4.34 10.48
CA TYR A 136 -9.86 3.10 9.73
C TYR A 136 -11.12 3.21 8.88
N ILE A 137 -11.00 2.90 7.59
CA ILE A 137 -12.15 2.73 6.69
C ILE A 137 -12.59 1.28 6.77
N VAL A 138 -13.85 1.05 7.12
CA VAL A 138 -14.43 -0.29 7.31
C VAL A 138 -15.60 -0.58 6.38
N GLY A 139 -16.10 0.43 5.69
CA GLY A 139 -17.16 0.29 4.71
C GLY A 139 -17.12 1.39 3.66
N VAL A 140 -17.56 1.07 2.45
CA VAL A 140 -17.63 1.99 1.30
C VAL A 140 -18.97 1.80 0.60
N ALA A 141 -19.55 2.88 0.10
CA ALA A 141 -20.69 2.85 -0.82
C ALA A 141 -20.60 3.95 -1.86
N GLN A 142 -21.13 3.71 -3.04
CA GLN A 142 -21.40 4.76 -4.01
C GLN A 142 -22.66 5.53 -3.57
N ASP A 143 -22.88 6.69 -4.19
CA ASP A 143 -24.05 7.51 -3.85
C ASP A 143 -25.36 6.75 -4.09
N GLY A 144 -26.18 6.66 -3.06
CA GLY A 144 -27.46 5.94 -3.08
C GLY A 144 -27.38 4.42 -2.81
N ASP A 145 -26.19 3.83 -2.76
CA ASP A 145 -26.01 2.41 -2.48
C ASP A 145 -25.87 2.12 -0.98
N PRO A 146 -26.20 0.89 -0.54
CA PRO A 146 -25.94 0.46 0.82
C PRO A 146 -24.42 0.35 1.09
N ILE A 147 -24.01 0.66 2.33
CA ILE A 147 -22.62 0.51 2.75
C ILE A 147 -22.20 -0.96 2.65
N GLN A 148 -21.17 -1.23 1.87
CA GLN A 148 -20.53 -2.52 1.74
C GLN A 148 -19.35 -2.59 2.71
N GLU A 149 -19.31 -3.61 3.56
CA GLU A 149 -18.18 -3.85 4.46
C GLU A 149 -16.95 -4.31 3.66
N ILE A 150 -15.79 -3.69 3.95
CA ILE A 150 -14.53 -3.93 3.24
C ILE A 150 -13.44 -4.55 4.12
N LEU A 151 -13.82 -5.07 5.31
CA LEU A 151 -12.88 -5.73 6.19
C LEU A 151 -12.20 -6.93 5.50
N GLY A 152 -10.88 -6.94 5.55
CA GLY A 152 -10.08 -8.02 4.95
C GLY A 152 -9.93 -7.98 3.44
N TRP A 153 -10.52 -7.00 2.75
CA TRP A 153 -10.36 -6.83 1.31
C TRP A 153 -8.90 -6.52 0.94
N ARG A 154 -8.56 -6.75 -0.31
CA ARG A 154 -7.31 -6.27 -0.88
C ARG A 154 -7.35 -4.73 -0.91
N LEU A 155 -6.24 -4.09 -0.53
CA LEU A 155 -6.17 -2.62 -0.52
C LEU A 155 -6.51 -2.03 -1.88
N ASP A 156 -6.04 -2.69 -2.91
CA ASP A 156 -6.30 -2.30 -4.28
C ASP A 156 -7.80 -2.26 -4.62
N ASP A 157 -8.56 -3.28 -4.23
CA ASP A 157 -10.00 -3.33 -4.48
C ASP A 157 -10.75 -2.26 -3.68
N VAL A 158 -10.26 -1.93 -2.48
CA VAL A 158 -10.78 -0.81 -1.67
C VAL A 158 -10.50 0.53 -2.36
N VAL A 159 -9.29 0.73 -2.87
CA VAL A 159 -8.91 1.95 -3.60
C VAL A 159 -9.79 2.16 -4.83
N ASP A 160 -10.10 1.09 -5.58
CA ASP A 160 -10.98 1.17 -6.75
C ASP A 160 -12.41 1.62 -6.39
N GLN A 161 -12.90 1.23 -5.21
CA GLN A 161 -14.22 1.69 -4.74
C GLN A 161 -14.20 3.15 -4.25
N ILE A 162 -13.06 3.61 -3.74
CA ILE A 162 -12.93 4.98 -3.21
C ILE A 162 -12.63 5.98 -4.32
N ARG A 163 -11.79 5.61 -5.30
CA ARG A 163 -11.57 6.41 -6.52
C ARG A 163 -12.85 6.49 -7.35
N GLY A 164 -12.91 7.40 -8.29
CA GLY A 164 -14.00 7.53 -9.23
C GLY A 164 -14.11 8.92 -9.81
N PRO A 165 -14.97 9.13 -10.80
CA PRO A 165 -15.05 10.36 -11.57
C PRO A 165 -15.29 11.60 -10.70
N LYS A 166 -14.64 12.69 -11.08
CA LYS A 166 -14.84 14.00 -10.47
C LYS A 166 -16.32 14.36 -10.38
N GLY A 167 -16.74 14.85 -9.22
CA GLY A 167 -18.11 15.29 -8.96
C GLY A 167 -19.02 14.21 -8.39
N THR A 168 -18.66 12.94 -8.45
CA THR A 168 -19.41 11.85 -7.82
C THR A 168 -19.19 11.82 -6.30
N LEU A 169 -20.12 11.18 -5.58
CA LEU A 169 -20.08 11.06 -4.13
C LEU A 169 -19.64 9.64 -3.74
N VAL A 170 -18.88 9.54 -2.66
CA VAL A 170 -18.57 8.28 -1.98
C VAL A 170 -18.93 8.39 -0.50
N ASN A 171 -19.60 7.38 0.01
CA ASN A 171 -19.91 7.25 1.43
C ASN A 171 -18.90 6.29 2.05
N LEU A 172 -18.24 6.72 3.13
CA LEU A 172 -17.27 5.93 3.86
C LEU A 172 -17.77 5.69 5.27
N GLN A 173 -17.72 4.44 5.72
CA GLN A 173 -17.90 4.11 7.12
C GLN A 173 -16.52 4.03 7.77
N ILE A 174 -16.26 4.86 8.76
CA ILE A 174 -14.96 4.99 9.41
C ILE A 174 -15.03 4.68 10.91
N ILE A 175 -13.88 4.26 11.45
CA ILE A 175 -13.61 4.19 12.89
C ILE A 175 -12.57 5.26 13.19
N PRO A 176 -12.94 6.35 13.91
CA PRO A 176 -12.03 7.46 14.19
C PRO A 176 -10.81 7.03 14.99
N GLY A 177 -9.62 7.56 14.63
CA GLY A 177 -8.37 7.31 15.33
C GLY A 177 -7.92 5.85 15.40
N GLY A 178 -8.58 4.94 14.67
CA GLY A 178 -8.28 3.51 14.71
C GLY A 178 -8.63 2.82 16.03
N ASP A 179 -9.37 3.47 16.90
CA ASP A 179 -9.84 2.89 18.16
C ASP A 179 -11.09 2.04 17.93
N LEU A 180 -10.89 0.72 17.89
CA LEU A 180 -11.94 -0.28 17.60
C LEU A 180 -13.11 -0.28 18.62
N GLN A 181 -12.98 0.43 19.73
CA GLN A 181 -14.07 0.59 20.71
C GLN A 181 -14.98 1.78 20.38
N GLN A 182 -14.59 2.64 19.46
CA GLN A 182 -15.39 3.78 19.04
C GLN A 182 -16.52 3.38 18.07
N THR A 183 -17.59 4.17 18.11
CA THR A 183 -18.72 3.99 17.21
C THR A 183 -18.33 4.32 15.76
N LYS A 184 -18.70 3.46 14.84
CA LYS A 184 -18.53 3.70 13.40
C LYS A 184 -19.29 4.96 12.98
N LYS A 185 -18.63 5.84 12.23
CA LYS A 185 -19.21 7.08 11.67
C LYS A 185 -19.32 6.94 10.16
N THR A 186 -20.45 7.33 9.57
CA THR A 186 -20.58 7.44 8.12
C THR A 186 -20.33 8.89 7.71
N ILE A 187 -19.45 9.07 6.73
CA ILE A 187 -19.11 10.36 6.14
C ILE A 187 -19.31 10.29 4.63
N GLN A 188 -19.62 11.43 4.02
CA GLN A 188 -19.77 11.55 2.57
C GLN A 188 -18.73 12.52 2.02
N ILE A 189 -18.03 12.11 0.97
CA ILE A 189 -17.00 12.93 0.33
C ILE A 189 -17.30 13.05 -1.17
N LYS A 190 -17.28 14.27 -1.69
CA LYS A 190 -17.39 14.51 -3.12
C LYS A 190 -16.02 14.40 -3.77
N ARG A 191 -15.88 13.45 -4.70
CA ARG A 191 -14.63 13.24 -5.45
C ARG A 191 -14.29 14.47 -6.31
N ASN A 192 -13.01 14.73 -6.44
CA ASN A 192 -12.50 15.79 -7.30
C ASN A 192 -11.12 15.40 -7.85
N LYS A 193 -10.59 16.21 -8.74
CA LYS A 193 -9.19 16.12 -9.14
C LYS A 193 -8.31 16.48 -7.95
N VAL A 194 -7.35 15.62 -7.67
CA VAL A 194 -6.34 15.75 -6.61
C VAL A 194 -5.00 15.89 -7.29
N ASN A 195 -4.31 17.00 -7.06
CA ASN A 195 -2.95 17.20 -7.55
C ASN A 195 -1.94 16.65 -6.55
N LEU A 196 -0.92 15.97 -7.04
CA LEU A 196 0.16 15.41 -6.23
C LEU A 196 1.37 16.36 -6.24
N ASP A 197 1.15 17.61 -5.83
CA ASP A 197 2.15 18.69 -5.90
C ASP A 197 3.43 18.37 -5.13
N ASP A 198 3.35 17.49 -4.12
CA ASP A 198 4.52 17.05 -3.36
C ASP A 198 5.51 16.22 -4.20
N GLN A 199 5.03 15.60 -5.27
CA GLN A 199 5.83 14.83 -6.22
C GLN A 199 6.33 15.68 -7.40
N ALA A 200 5.86 16.93 -7.54
CA ALA A 200 6.30 17.84 -8.57
C ALA A 200 7.74 18.34 -8.34
N ALA A 201 8.39 18.75 -9.41
CA ALA A 201 9.71 19.37 -9.33
C ALA A 201 9.66 20.64 -8.48
N LYS A 202 10.59 20.75 -7.54
CA LYS A 202 10.71 21.90 -6.62
C LYS A 202 12.02 22.61 -6.87
N LYS A 203 12.01 23.93 -6.81
CA LYS A 203 13.21 24.77 -6.87
C LYS A 203 13.44 25.46 -5.52
N THR A 204 14.67 25.46 -5.07
CA THR A 204 15.12 26.22 -3.90
C THR A 204 16.40 26.96 -4.26
N VAL A 205 16.66 28.08 -3.59
CA VAL A 205 17.93 28.78 -3.66
C VAL A 205 18.57 28.69 -2.29
N VAL A 206 19.81 28.22 -2.26
CA VAL A 206 20.59 28.08 -1.03
C VAL A 206 21.78 29.02 -1.13
N GLU A 207 21.94 29.88 -0.12
CA GLU A 207 23.14 30.72 0.00
C GLU A 207 24.23 29.92 0.69
N ILE A 208 25.40 29.85 0.05
CA ILE A 208 26.57 29.17 0.59
C ILE A 208 27.69 30.20 0.71
N LEU A 209 28.30 30.27 1.90
CA LEU A 209 29.50 31.06 2.11
C LEU A 209 30.72 30.28 1.60
N THR A 210 31.38 30.83 0.58
CA THR A 210 32.64 30.32 0.03
C THR A 210 33.79 31.24 0.44
N HIS A 211 35.00 30.85 0.14
CA HIS A 211 36.20 31.68 0.35
C HIS A 211 36.21 32.96 -0.52
N GLU A 212 35.37 33.01 -1.56
CA GLU A 212 35.18 34.18 -2.44
C GLU A 212 33.97 35.03 -2.05
N GLY A 213 33.19 34.63 -1.02
CA GLY A 213 32.00 35.31 -0.56
C GLY A 213 30.72 34.47 -0.61
N LEU A 214 29.57 35.12 -0.45
CA LEU A 214 28.25 34.48 -0.52
C LEU A 214 27.88 34.19 -1.98
N VAL A 215 27.59 32.94 -2.26
CA VAL A 215 27.17 32.47 -3.59
C VAL A 215 25.78 31.83 -3.48
N ASN A 216 24.89 32.23 -4.37
CA ASN A 216 23.55 31.62 -4.50
C ASN A 216 23.59 30.40 -5.40
N ILE A 217 23.20 29.24 -4.88
CA ILE A 217 23.09 27.99 -5.62
C ILE A 217 21.62 27.65 -5.81
N GLY A 218 21.20 27.52 -7.06
CA GLY A 218 19.89 26.99 -7.41
C GLY A 218 19.88 25.46 -7.29
N VAL A 219 18.95 24.91 -6.47
CA VAL A 219 18.76 23.47 -6.33
C VAL A 219 17.41 23.11 -6.95
N ILE A 220 17.40 22.17 -7.88
CA ILE A 220 16.20 21.58 -8.45
C ILE A 220 16.06 20.16 -7.88
N THR A 221 14.98 19.92 -7.15
CA THR A 221 14.65 18.59 -6.64
C THR A 221 13.58 17.98 -7.54
N LEU A 222 13.86 16.82 -8.13
CA LEU A 222 12.95 16.06 -8.95
C LEU A 222 12.64 14.73 -8.24
N PRO A 223 11.53 14.61 -7.48
CA PRO A 223 11.22 13.41 -6.72
C PRO A 223 10.89 12.20 -7.61
N THR A 224 10.25 12.45 -8.75
CA THR A 224 9.91 11.42 -9.74
C THR A 224 9.90 12.03 -11.14
N PHE A 225 9.95 11.17 -12.18
CA PHE A 225 9.74 11.60 -13.55
C PHE A 225 8.24 11.63 -13.86
N TYR A 226 7.79 12.70 -14.51
CA TYR A 226 6.39 12.92 -14.90
C TYR A 226 6.31 13.70 -16.22
N MET A 227 5.15 13.71 -16.83
CA MET A 227 4.86 14.43 -18.09
C MET A 227 3.81 15.51 -17.91
#